data_8bc7017432ef93b8344fffd09836934c
#
_entry.id   8bc7017432ef93b8344fffd09836934c
#
_cell.length_a   1.000
_cell.length_b   1.000
_cell.length_c   1.000
_cell.angle_alpha   90.00
_cell.angle_beta   90.00
_cell.angle_gamma   90.00
#
_symmetry.space_group_name_H-M   'P 1'
#
loop_
_entity.id
_entity.type
_entity.pdbx_description
1 polymer ?
#
loop_
_entity_poly.entity_id
_entity_poly.type
_entity_poly.pdbx_seq_one_letter_code
_entity_poly.pdbx_strand_id
1 'polypeptide(L)'
;MTTTDAGSEASVPSARDGGAGGAGAGGVGAGGVAVVGSLSPSRAGDFMTCPLLYRFRVIDRIPERPSAAAVRGTLVHAVLERLFDLPTGGRTPEAALEMLAPEWERLLAEEPELAGLFADGDAGDAERAEWLGQARRMVERYFSLEDPRRLEPAERELFVETVLDSGLKLRGYIDRVDVAPSGDVRIVDYKTGTAPRADFEARALFQMKFYALVLWRLRGRVPRLLQLMYLGNGEILRYEPDEADLRATQRKVEALWAAIRRAMDTGEWRPRAGRLCDWCDHKERCPEFGGTPPPLPEVPVRRSSPADLEASDGPVREHVDL
;
A
#
# COMPACT_ATOMS: atom_id res chain seq x y z
N MET A 1 -45.12 38.87 18.51
CA MET A 1 -45.06 37.79 19.51
C MET A 1 -44.47 36.60 18.76
N THR A 2 -43.16 36.50 18.79
CA THR A 2 -42.31 35.62 19.61
C THR A 2 -42.50 34.15 19.19
N THR A 3 -41.52 33.38 18.80
CA THR A 3 -40.15 33.25 19.22
C THR A 3 -39.39 32.37 18.19
N THR A 4 -38.17 32.78 17.93
CA THR A 4 -37.04 32.01 17.42
C THR A 4 -36.82 30.72 18.20
N ASP A 5 -36.44 29.63 17.49
CA ASP A 5 -35.58 28.64 18.11
C ASP A 5 -34.59 28.11 17.09
N ALA A 6 -33.33 28.20 17.46
CA ALA A 6 -32.16 27.83 16.68
C ALA A 6 -31.76 26.39 17.04
N GLY A 7 -31.83 25.49 16.08
CA GLY A 7 -31.35 24.11 16.20
C GLY A 7 -29.92 23.98 15.70
N SER A 8 -29.05 23.71 16.63
CA SER A 8 -27.61 23.45 16.55
C SER A 8 -27.25 22.40 15.50
N GLU A 9 -26.44 22.79 14.51
CA GLU A 9 -25.67 21.86 13.66
C GLU A 9 -24.51 21.28 14.46
N ALA A 10 -24.57 20.00 14.72
CA ALA A 10 -23.45 19.25 15.27
C ALA A 10 -22.52 18.83 14.12
N SER A 11 -21.40 19.53 13.98
CA SER A 11 -20.29 19.15 13.13
C SER A 11 -19.68 17.83 13.60
N VAL A 12 -19.63 16.84 12.73
CA VAL A 12 -18.88 15.59 12.92
C VAL A 12 -17.45 15.84 12.47
N PRO A 13 -16.42 15.65 13.31
CA PRO A 13 -15.04 15.77 12.86
C PRO A 13 -14.62 14.55 12.05
N SER A 14 -14.21 14.77 10.81
CA SER A 14 -13.48 13.80 10.00
C SER A 14 -12.07 13.68 10.57
N ALA A 15 -11.81 12.60 11.30
CA ALA A 15 -10.45 12.24 11.74
C ALA A 15 -9.89 11.20 10.78
N ARG A 16 -9.11 11.65 9.80
CA ARG A 16 -8.11 10.82 9.14
C ARG A 16 -6.75 11.23 9.70
N ASP A 17 -6.36 10.61 10.78
CA ASP A 17 -5.01 10.68 11.29
C ASP A 17 -4.07 9.91 10.36
N GLY A 18 -3.27 10.63 9.65
CA GLY A 18 -2.05 10.12 9.01
C GLY A 18 -1.10 9.62 10.08
N GLY A 19 -1.19 8.33 10.40
CA GLY A 19 -0.36 7.66 11.39
C GLY A 19 1.09 7.63 10.97
N ALA A 20 1.88 8.58 11.47
CA ALA A 20 3.33 8.49 11.49
C ALA A 20 3.71 7.18 12.21
N GLY A 21 4.27 6.22 11.46
CA GLY A 21 4.68 4.93 11.98
C GLY A 21 5.77 5.06 13.03
N GLY A 22 5.40 5.04 14.31
CA GLY A 22 6.32 4.83 15.40
C GLY A 22 6.96 3.43 15.30
N ALA A 23 8.25 3.31 15.57
CA ALA A 23 8.90 2.03 15.80
C ALA A 23 8.14 1.33 16.94
N GLY A 24 7.45 0.22 16.63
CA GLY A 24 6.52 -0.42 17.54
C GLY A 24 7.20 -0.96 18.79
N ALA A 25 6.81 -0.46 19.94
CA ALA A 25 6.95 -1.16 21.19
C ALA A 25 6.04 -2.41 21.13
N GLY A 26 6.55 -3.56 21.59
CA GLY A 26 5.83 -4.82 21.55
C GLY A 26 4.48 -4.73 22.26
N GLY A 27 3.40 -4.96 21.49
CA GLY A 27 2.05 -5.16 22.01
C GLY A 27 1.66 -6.63 21.92
N VAL A 28 0.66 -7.07 22.66
CA VAL A 28 0.13 -8.43 22.60
C VAL A 28 -0.90 -8.50 21.49
N GLY A 29 -0.64 -9.35 20.47
CA GLY A 29 -1.58 -9.61 19.40
C GLY A 29 -2.68 -10.59 19.83
N ALA A 30 -3.77 -10.66 19.06
CA ALA A 30 -4.83 -11.64 19.25
C ALA A 30 -4.23 -13.06 19.27
N GLY A 31 -4.34 -13.74 20.40
CA GLY A 31 -3.75 -15.06 20.63
C GLY A 31 -2.56 -15.07 21.60
N GLY A 32 -2.23 -13.95 22.26
CA GLY A 32 -1.22 -13.91 23.32
C GLY A 32 0.22 -13.85 22.83
N VAL A 33 0.48 -13.67 21.53
CA VAL A 33 1.83 -13.55 20.96
C VAL A 33 2.30 -12.09 21.02
N ALA A 34 3.44 -11.85 21.64
CA ALA A 34 4.03 -10.50 21.70
C ALA A 34 4.50 -10.04 20.32
N VAL A 35 4.06 -8.84 19.90
CA VAL A 35 4.44 -8.24 18.61
C VAL A 35 5.86 -7.70 18.68
N VAL A 36 6.75 -8.23 17.85
CA VAL A 36 8.16 -7.84 17.80
C VAL A 36 8.50 -6.83 16.69
N GLY A 37 7.56 -6.51 15.85
CA GLY A 37 7.69 -5.52 14.76
C GLY A 37 6.70 -5.74 13.66
N SER A 38 6.71 -4.90 12.64
CA SER A 38 5.75 -4.99 11.53
C SER A 38 6.43 -4.89 10.16
N LEU A 39 5.90 -5.63 9.18
CA LEU A 39 6.33 -5.63 7.80
C LEU A 39 5.13 -5.48 6.85
N SER A 40 5.31 -4.71 5.78
CA SER A 40 4.37 -4.62 4.66
C SER A 40 5.05 -5.09 3.38
N PRO A 41 4.30 -5.39 2.29
CA PRO A 41 4.88 -5.77 1.01
C PRO A 41 5.88 -4.73 0.46
N SER A 42 5.56 -3.44 0.58
CA SER A 42 6.42 -2.34 0.14
C SER A 42 7.73 -2.30 0.93
N ARG A 43 7.67 -2.35 2.26
CA ARG A 43 8.85 -2.39 3.14
C ARG A 43 9.72 -3.63 2.88
N ALA A 44 9.09 -4.80 2.69
CA ALA A 44 9.80 -6.01 2.29
C ALA A 44 10.48 -5.84 0.93
N GLY A 45 9.79 -5.21 -0.04
CA GLY A 45 10.31 -4.86 -1.35
C GLY A 45 11.51 -3.93 -1.30
N ASP A 46 11.46 -2.89 -0.46
CA ASP A 46 12.57 -1.97 -0.26
C ASP A 46 13.81 -2.69 0.25
N PHE A 47 13.67 -3.53 1.29
CA PHE A 47 14.78 -4.31 1.82
C PHE A 47 15.35 -5.32 0.81
N MET A 48 14.47 -6.01 0.08
CA MET A 48 14.89 -6.93 -0.99
C MET A 48 15.61 -6.19 -2.12
N THR A 49 15.23 -4.94 -2.40
CA THR A 49 15.89 -4.10 -3.41
C THR A 49 17.25 -3.65 -2.90
N CYS A 50 17.29 -3.01 -1.75
CA CYS A 50 18.50 -2.49 -1.12
C CYS A 50 18.27 -2.32 0.38
N PRO A 51 19.04 -3.00 1.27
CA PRO A 51 18.91 -2.80 2.72
C PRO A 51 19.08 -1.33 3.15
N LEU A 52 19.98 -0.59 2.50
CA LEU A 52 20.18 0.84 2.81
C LEU A 52 18.97 1.69 2.39
N LEU A 53 18.28 1.36 1.29
CA LEU A 53 17.03 2.03 0.90
C LEU A 53 15.94 1.83 1.94
N TYR A 54 15.78 0.60 2.44
CA TYR A 54 14.87 0.32 3.55
C TYR A 54 15.20 1.19 4.76
N ARG A 55 16.49 1.30 5.14
CA ARG A 55 16.90 2.17 6.23
C ARG A 55 16.47 3.61 5.98
N PHE A 56 16.79 4.18 4.83
CA PHE A 56 16.48 5.58 4.51
C PHE A 56 14.96 5.86 4.56
N ARG A 57 14.15 4.95 4.03
CA ARG A 57 12.68 5.10 3.97
C ARG A 57 11.99 4.81 5.30
N VAL A 58 12.42 3.76 6.00
CA VAL A 58 11.66 3.21 7.14
C VAL A 58 12.24 3.62 8.48
N ILE A 59 13.57 3.66 8.61
CA ILE A 59 14.26 3.98 9.86
C ILE A 59 14.55 5.47 9.94
N ASP A 60 15.30 5.99 8.97
CA ASP A 60 15.71 7.40 8.92
C ASP A 60 14.57 8.32 8.46
N ARG A 61 13.57 7.79 7.74
CA ARG A 61 12.39 8.49 7.20
C ARG A 61 12.78 9.75 6.41
N ILE A 62 13.78 9.59 5.55
CA ILE A 62 14.23 10.69 4.69
C ILE A 62 13.13 10.97 3.67
N PRO A 63 12.64 12.21 3.56
CA PRO A 63 11.64 12.58 2.55
C PRO A 63 12.14 12.32 1.13
N GLU A 64 11.30 11.78 0.29
CA GLU A 64 11.50 11.63 -1.15
C GLU A 64 10.61 12.61 -1.91
N ARG A 65 11.02 12.99 -3.11
CA ARG A 65 10.20 13.84 -3.95
C ARG A 65 9.00 13.05 -4.48
N PRO A 66 7.80 13.65 -4.52
CA PRO A 66 6.66 13.00 -5.16
C PRO A 66 7.00 12.61 -6.60
N SER A 67 6.82 11.36 -6.94
CA SER A 67 7.02 10.88 -8.31
C SER A 67 5.72 11.04 -9.11
N ALA A 68 5.77 11.72 -10.25
CA ALA A 68 4.61 11.87 -11.14
C ALA A 68 3.97 10.52 -11.49
N ALA A 69 4.79 9.46 -11.63
CA ALA A 69 4.30 8.11 -11.89
C ALA A 69 3.57 7.50 -10.68
N ALA A 70 4.09 7.70 -9.45
CA ALA A 70 3.46 7.21 -8.23
C ALA A 70 2.13 7.93 -7.96
N VAL A 71 2.13 9.27 -8.06
CA VAL A 71 0.92 10.09 -7.87
C VAL A 71 -0.16 9.73 -8.90
N ARG A 72 0.22 9.48 -10.17
CA ARG A 72 -0.71 8.97 -11.19
C ARG A 72 -1.28 7.61 -10.79
N GLY A 73 -0.47 6.75 -10.19
CA GLY A 73 -0.94 5.48 -9.63
C GLY A 73 -2.03 5.71 -8.58
N THR A 74 -1.77 6.56 -7.60
CA THR A 74 -2.74 6.93 -6.55
C THR A 74 -4.04 7.46 -7.15
N LEU A 75 -3.96 8.37 -8.14
CA LEU A 75 -5.14 8.92 -8.82
C LEU A 75 -5.97 7.82 -9.52
N VAL A 76 -5.31 6.92 -10.25
CA VAL A 76 -6.01 5.84 -10.96
C VAL A 76 -6.66 4.85 -9.98
N HIS A 77 -5.96 4.48 -8.89
CA HIS A 77 -6.53 3.62 -7.85
C HIS A 77 -7.76 4.26 -7.19
N ALA A 78 -7.69 5.56 -6.85
CA ALA A 78 -8.83 6.28 -6.28
C ALA A 78 -10.06 6.29 -7.20
N VAL A 79 -9.85 6.49 -8.51
CA VAL A 79 -10.95 6.42 -9.50
C VAL A 79 -11.54 5.01 -9.56
N LEU A 80 -10.70 3.96 -9.60
CA LEU A 80 -11.18 2.58 -9.67
C LEU A 80 -11.87 2.13 -8.38
N GLU A 81 -11.42 2.59 -7.22
CA GLU A 81 -12.10 2.38 -5.94
C GLU A 81 -13.51 2.99 -5.96
N ARG A 82 -13.61 4.28 -6.32
CA ARG A 82 -14.88 5.04 -6.30
C ARG A 82 -15.84 4.66 -7.42
N LEU A 83 -15.34 4.07 -8.51
CA LEU A 83 -16.19 3.54 -9.57
C LEU A 83 -17.23 2.56 -9.03
N PHE A 84 -16.86 1.78 -8.03
CA PHE A 84 -17.75 0.81 -7.40
C PHE A 84 -18.72 1.42 -6.37
N ASP A 85 -18.62 2.72 -6.05
CA ASP A 85 -19.66 3.45 -5.31
C ASP A 85 -20.89 3.72 -6.18
N LEU A 86 -20.71 3.71 -7.51
CA LEU A 86 -21.81 3.86 -8.44
C LEU A 86 -22.68 2.60 -8.50
N PRO A 87 -23.99 2.78 -8.72
CA PRO A 87 -24.85 1.65 -9.10
C PRO A 87 -24.28 0.91 -10.31
N THR A 88 -24.51 -0.40 -10.38
CA THR A 88 -23.94 -1.29 -11.41
C THR A 88 -24.08 -0.73 -12.84
N GLY A 89 -25.27 -0.17 -13.19
CA GLY A 89 -25.51 0.42 -14.51
C GLY A 89 -24.72 1.71 -14.80
N GLY A 90 -24.25 2.40 -13.73
CA GLY A 90 -23.49 3.64 -13.83
C GLY A 90 -21.97 3.43 -13.94
N ARG A 91 -21.46 2.20 -13.80
CA ARG A 91 -20.04 1.88 -13.86
C ARG A 91 -19.56 1.83 -15.30
N THR A 92 -19.53 2.98 -15.96
CA THR A 92 -19.18 3.14 -17.38
C THR A 92 -17.80 3.79 -17.54
N PRO A 93 -17.14 3.64 -18.71
CA PRO A 93 -15.89 4.35 -18.99
C PRO A 93 -16.03 5.87 -18.82
N GLU A 94 -17.14 6.43 -19.31
CA GLU A 94 -17.39 7.86 -19.28
C GLU A 94 -17.48 8.35 -17.83
N ALA A 95 -18.25 7.67 -16.97
CA ALA A 95 -18.37 8.00 -15.56
C ALA A 95 -17.01 7.92 -14.82
N ALA A 96 -16.20 6.88 -15.09
CA ALA A 96 -14.88 6.76 -14.51
C ALA A 96 -13.94 7.88 -14.96
N LEU A 97 -14.01 8.28 -16.23
CA LEU A 97 -13.18 9.37 -16.77
C LEU A 97 -13.58 10.74 -16.19
N GLU A 98 -14.86 10.96 -15.91
CA GLU A 98 -15.36 12.16 -15.24
C GLU A 98 -14.87 12.26 -13.78
N MET A 99 -14.50 11.15 -13.13
CA MET A 99 -13.95 11.15 -11.77
C MET A 99 -12.50 11.65 -11.70
N LEU A 100 -11.73 11.63 -12.80
CA LEU A 100 -10.30 11.96 -12.76
C LEU A 100 -10.02 13.38 -12.25
N ALA A 101 -10.77 14.38 -12.71
CA ALA A 101 -10.53 15.75 -12.29
C ALA A 101 -10.93 15.99 -10.82
N PRO A 102 -12.11 15.58 -10.35
CA PRO A 102 -12.46 15.69 -8.92
C PRO A 102 -11.49 14.94 -7.99
N GLU A 103 -11.02 13.75 -8.39
CA GLU A 103 -10.06 12.99 -7.57
C GLU A 103 -8.68 13.66 -7.54
N TRP A 104 -8.25 14.27 -8.62
CA TRP A 104 -7.02 15.06 -8.64
C TRP A 104 -7.12 16.26 -7.70
N GLU A 105 -8.23 17.02 -7.76
CA GLU A 105 -8.45 18.16 -6.86
C GLU A 105 -8.51 17.70 -5.38
N ARG A 106 -9.06 16.52 -5.11
CA ARG A 106 -9.08 15.95 -3.76
C ARG A 106 -7.66 15.61 -3.29
N LEU A 107 -6.84 15.00 -4.13
CA LEU A 107 -5.44 14.70 -3.82
C LEU A 107 -4.64 15.98 -3.52
N LEU A 108 -4.84 17.04 -4.31
CA LEU A 108 -4.22 18.35 -4.06
C LEU A 108 -4.66 18.99 -2.74
N ALA A 109 -5.90 18.78 -2.35
CA ALA A 109 -6.40 19.28 -1.07
C ALA A 109 -5.84 18.48 0.14
N GLU A 110 -5.62 17.18 -0.02
CA GLU A 110 -5.03 16.30 1.01
C GLU A 110 -3.50 16.47 1.11
N GLU A 111 -2.83 16.65 -0.02
CA GLU A 111 -1.37 16.76 -0.15
C GLU A 111 -1.00 18.00 -0.99
N PRO A 112 -1.02 19.23 -0.41
CA PRO A 112 -0.79 20.47 -1.17
C PRO A 112 0.57 20.55 -1.87
N GLU A 113 1.58 19.83 -1.39
CA GLU A 113 2.90 19.74 -2.02
C GLU A 113 2.86 19.12 -3.42
N LEU A 114 1.82 18.37 -3.78
CA LEU A 114 1.62 17.84 -5.13
C LEU A 114 1.39 18.93 -6.18
N ALA A 115 1.03 20.15 -5.77
CA ALA A 115 0.95 21.29 -6.68
C ALA A 115 2.31 21.59 -7.33
N GLY A 116 3.42 21.29 -6.63
CA GLY A 116 4.79 21.43 -7.16
C GLY A 116 5.26 20.30 -8.08
N LEU A 117 4.37 19.35 -8.43
CA LEU A 117 4.72 18.23 -9.30
C LEU A 117 5.02 18.66 -10.75
N PHE A 118 4.41 19.75 -11.18
CA PHE A 118 4.58 20.35 -12.50
C PHE A 118 5.09 21.79 -12.35
N ALA A 119 5.87 22.24 -13.33
CA ALA A 119 6.33 23.64 -13.35
C ALA A 119 5.16 24.61 -13.55
N ASP A 120 5.37 25.87 -13.17
CA ASP A 120 4.39 26.92 -13.46
C ASP A 120 4.42 27.32 -14.94
N GLY A 121 3.27 27.76 -15.46
CA GLY A 121 3.11 28.30 -16.81
C GLY A 121 2.83 27.24 -17.88
N ASP A 122 2.79 27.67 -19.14
CA ASP A 122 2.32 26.89 -20.29
C ASP A 122 3.00 25.50 -20.43
N ALA A 123 4.29 25.41 -20.11
CA ALA A 123 5.04 24.15 -20.19
C ALA A 123 4.56 23.15 -19.12
N GLY A 124 4.35 23.61 -17.89
CA GLY A 124 3.83 22.76 -16.81
C GLY A 124 2.36 22.37 -17.03
N ASP A 125 1.57 23.28 -17.60
CA ASP A 125 0.19 22.98 -17.97
C ASP A 125 0.13 21.90 -19.05
N ALA A 126 1.01 21.94 -20.05
CA ALA A 126 1.11 20.92 -21.09
C ALA A 126 1.57 19.56 -20.51
N GLU A 127 2.55 19.58 -19.59
CA GLU A 127 3.02 18.37 -18.90
C GLU A 127 1.90 17.75 -18.05
N ARG A 128 1.17 18.56 -17.29
CA ARG A 128 0.01 18.11 -16.49
C ARG A 128 -1.08 17.53 -17.38
N ALA A 129 -1.37 18.15 -18.52
CA ALA A 129 -2.37 17.65 -19.45
C ALA A 129 -2.00 16.29 -20.03
N GLU A 130 -0.72 16.08 -20.41
CA GLU A 130 -0.23 14.78 -20.89
C GLU A 130 -0.27 13.72 -19.77
N TRP A 131 0.12 14.09 -18.54
CA TRP A 131 0.07 13.21 -17.37
C TRP A 131 -1.36 12.76 -17.06
N LEU A 132 -2.36 13.67 -17.09
CA LEU A 132 -3.78 13.33 -16.99
C LEU A 132 -4.24 12.48 -18.16
N GLY A 133 -3.74 12.75 -19.36
CA GLY A 133 -3.99 11.93 -20.55
C GLY A 133 -3.50 10.49 -20.37
N GLN A 134 -2.38 10.29 -19.69
CA GLN A 134 -1.89 8.94 -19.33
C GLN A 134 -2.81 8.26 -18.32
N ALA A 135 -3.25 8.96 -17.28
CA ALA A 135 -4.22 8.42 -16.32
C ALA A 135 -5.53 8.00 -17.01
N ARG A 136 -6.05 8.86 -17.92
CA ARG A 136 -7.23 8.56 -18.73
C ARG A 136 -7.06 7.27 -19.53
N ARG A 137 -5.95 7.09 -20.25
CA ARG A 137 -5.67 5.87 -21.02
C ARG A 137 -5.61 4.61 -20.14
N MET A 138 -5.14 4.72 -18.88
CA MET A 138 -5.12 3.59 -17.93
C MET A 138 -6.53 3.23 -17.48
N VAL A 139 -7.36 4.22 -17.14
CA VAL A 139 -8.77 4.01 -16.79
C VAL A 139 -9.54 3.39 -17.96
N GLU A 140 -9.39 3.90 -19.18
CA GLU A 140 -10.01 3.32 -20.39
C GLU A 140 -9.59 1.86 -20.59
N ARG A 141 -8.31 1.56 -20.38
CA ARG A 141 -7.78 0.21 -20.53
C ARG A 141 -8.34 -0.77 -19.50
N TYR A 142 -8.64 -0.31 -18.27
CA TYR A 142 -9.31 -1.14 -17.28
C TYR A 142 -10.59 -1.76 -17.84
N PHE A 143 -11.42 -1.01 -18.57
CA PHE A 143 -12.68 -1.50 -19.14
C PHE A 143 -12.47 -2.49 -20.29
N SER A 144 -11.28 -2.55 -20.88
CA SER A 144 -10.94 -3.60 -21.86
C SER A 144 -10.54 -4.92 -21.17
N LEU A 145 -10.17 -4.88 -19.90
CA LEU A 145 -9.72 -6.04 -19.13
C LEU A 145 -10.87 -6.69 -18.34
N GLU A 146 -11.84 -5.87 -17.90
CA GLU A 146 -12.92 -6.31 -17.04
C GLU A 146 -14.16 -5.42 -17.20
N ASP A 147 -15.35 -6.00 -17.08
CA ASP A 147 -16.62 -5.24 -17.03
C ASP A 147 -17.07 -5.06 -15.57
N PRO A 148 -16.90 -3.86 -14.97
CA PRO A 148 -17.24 -3.61 -13.56
C PRO A 148 -18.73 -3.71 -13.27
N ARG A 149 -19.60 -3.70 -14.30
CA ARG A 149 -21.05 -3.88 -14.16
C ARG A 149 -21.44 -5.33 -13.82
N ARG A 150 -20.49 -6.27 -13.97
CA ARG A 150 -20.67 -7.70 -13.66
C ARG A 150 -20.06 -8.11 -12.35
N LEU A 151 -19.57 -7.16 -11.58
CA LEU A 151 -18.81 -7.39 -10.36
C LEU A 151 -19.45 -6.61 -9.22
N GLU A 152 -19.40 -7.21 -8.05
CA GLU A 152 -19.64 -6.52 -6.79
C GLU A 152 -18.51 -6.91 -5.85
N PRO A 153 -17.48 -6.05 -5.70
CA PRO A 153 -16.39 -6.31 -4.78
C PRO A 153 -16.90 -6.48 -3.36
N ALA A 154 -16.40 -7.47 -2.67
CA ALA A 154 -16.68 -7.63 -1.25
C ALA A 154 -16.00 -6.52 -0.44
N GLU A 155 -14.76 -6.15 -0.83
CA GLU A 155 -14.00 -5.09 -0.19
C GLU A 155 -13.12 -4.34 -1.22
N ARG A 156 -12.81 -3.07 -0.90
CA ARG A 156 -11.91 -2.19 -1.66
C ARG A 156 -10.99 -1.46 -0.69
N GLU A 157 -9.74 -1.22 -1.08
CA GLU A 157 -8.71 -0.63 -0.20
C GLU A 157 -8.73 -1.24 1.21
N LEU A 158 -8.87 -2.58 1.24
CA LEU A 158 -9.02 -3.34 2.47
C LEU A 158 -7.72 -3.33 3.27
N PHE A 159 -7.74 -2.68 4.45
CA PHE A 159 -6.65 -2.85 5.40
C PHE A 159 -6.68 -4.24 6.01
N VAL A 160 -5.55 -4.95 5.93
CA VAL A 160 -5.37 -6.29 6.52
C VAL A 160 -4.17 -6.31 7.45
N GLU A 161 -4.32 -6.98 8.58
CA GLU A 161 -3.25 -7.16 9.56
C GLU A 161 -3.35 -8.54 10.22
N THR A 162 -2.23 -9.21 10.43
CA THR A 162 -2.13 -10.44 11.21
C THR A 162 -0.79 -10.54 11.92
N VAL A 163 -0.71 -11.31 12.99
CA VAL A 163 0.53 -11.60 13.70
C VAL A 163 0.91 -13.06 13.49
N LEU A 164 2.12 -13.30 13.00
CA LEU A 164 2.67 -14.64 12.85
C LEU A 164 3.09 -15.21 14.21
N ASP A 165 3.26 -16.54 14.27
CA ASP A 165 3.70 -17.25 15.48
C ASP A 165 5.08 -16.76 15.98
N SER A 166 5.89 -16.18 15.09
CA SER A 166 7.16 -15.52 15.40
C SER A 166 7.02 -14.14 16.07
N GLY A 167 5.80 -13.63 16.26
CA GLY A 167 5.53 -12.28 16.75
C GLY A 167 5.65 -11.18 15.68
N LEU A 168 5.98 -11.53 14.44
CA LEU A 168 6.02 -10.56 13.35
C LEU A 168 4.61 -10.19 12.90
N LYS A 169 4.29 -8.91 12.95
CA LYS A 169 3.05 -8.36 12.41
C LYS A 169 3.17 -8.13 10.91
N LEU A 170 2.25 -8.70 10.14
CA LEU A 170 2.09 -8.44 8.71
C LEU A 170 0.90 -7.50 8.50
N ARG A 171 1.07 -6.47 7.66
CA ARG A 171 -0.01 -5.51 7.36
C ARG A 171 0.10 -4.95 5.96
N GLY A 172 -1.02 -4.46 5.43
CA GLY A 172 -1.07 -3.74 4.15
C GLY A 172 -2.48 -3.47 3.70
N TYR A 173 -2.60 -2.90 2.51
CA TYR A 173 -3.87 -2.61 1.86
C TYR A 173 -4.00 -3.46 0.61
N ILE A 174 -5.16 -4.05 0.42
CA ILE A 174 -5.51 -4.82 -0.78
C ILE A 174 -6.47 -3.96 -1.60
N ASP A 175 -6.10 -3.68 -2.84
CA ASP A 175 -6.90 -2.77 -3.70
C ASP A 175 -8.34 -3.26 -3.84
N ARG A 176 -8.53 -4.57 -4.09
CA ARG A 176 -9.87 -5.16 -4.19
C ARG A 176 -9.89 -6.64 -3.79
N VAL A 177 -10.94 -7.02 -3.09
CA VAL A 177 -11.26 -8.43 -2.77
C VAL A 177 -12.63 -8.76 -3.34
N ASP A 178 -12.68 -9.80 -4.15
CA ASP A 178 -13.94 -10.36 -4.67
C ASP A 178 -14.20 -11.71 -4.03
N VAL A 179 -15.46 -11.98 -3.71
CA VAL A 179 -15.90 -13.26 -3.17
C VAL A 179 -16.98 -13.85 -4.07
N ALA A 180 -16.72 -15.05 -4.59
CA ALA A 180 -17.67 -15.77 -5.40
C ALA A 180 -18.80 -16.36 -4.51
N PRO A 181 -19.98 -16.71 -5.07
CA PRO A 181 -21.04 -17.39 -4.33
C PRO A 181 -20.60 -18.72 -3.68
N SER A 182 -19.53 -19.35 -4.19
CA SER A 182 -18.88 -20.53 -3.59
C SER A 182 -18.07 -20.21 -2.32
N GLY A 183 -17.87 -18.92 -2.01
CA GLY A 183 -16.95 -18.45 -0.97
C GLY A 183 -15.49 -18.42 -1.40
N ASP A 184 -15.19 -18.64 -2.69
CA ASP A 184 -13.83 -18.52 -3.21
C ASP A 184 -13.42 -17.06 -3.30
N VAL A 185 -12.21 -16.75 -2.81
CA VAL A 185 -11.68 -15.40 -2.73
C VAL A 185 -10.72 -15.12 -3.88
N ARG A 186 -10.93 -13.99 -4.57
CA ARG A 186 -9.98 -13.41 -5.52
C ARG A 186 -9.40 -12.13 -4.93
N ILE A 187 -8.07 -12.02 -4.91
CA ILE A 187 -7.34 -10.80 -4.59
C ILE A 187 -6.97 -10.12 -5.90
N VAL A 188 -7.33 -8.85 -6.05
CA VAL A 188 -6.99 -8.05 -7.24
C VAL A 188 -6.13 -6.87 -6.81
N ASP A 189 -5.10 -6.59 -7.62
CA ASP A 189 -4.20 -5.45 -7.44
C ASP A 189 -3.99 -4.76 -8.80
N TYR A 190 -4.15 -3.45 -8.83
CA TYR A 190 -3.99 -2.64 -10.03
C TYR A 190 -2.56 -2.11 -10.14
N LYS A 191 -1.95 -2.29 -11.30
CA LYS A 191 -0.60 -1.79 -11.60
C LYS A 191 -0.67 -0.79 -12.75
N THR A 192 -0.30 0.45 -12.50
CA THR A 192 -0.26 1.51 -13.52
C THR A 192 0.97 1.42 -14.44
N GLY A 193 1.95 0.58 -14.09
CA GLY A 193 3.06 0.21 -14.97
C GLY A 193 2.68 -0.84 -16.01
N THR A 194 3.68 -1.26 -16.78
CA THR A 194 3.57 -2.39 -17.72
C THR A 194 3.91 -3.70 -17.02
N ALA A 195 3.35 -4.80 -17.48
CA ALA A 195 3.67 -6.13 -16.98
C ALA A 195 5.19 -6.37 -17.09
N PRO A 196 5.83 -6.86 -16.04
CA PRO A 196 7.25 -7.17 -16.07
C PRO A 196 7.51 -8.35 -17.00
N ARG A 197 8.75 -8.43 -17.53
CA ARG A 197 9.20 -9.65 -18.19
C ARG A 197 9.24 -10.81 -17.18
N ALA A 198 9.20 -12.05 -17.66
CA ALA A 198 9.13 -13.27 -16.83
C ALA A 198 10.11 -13.29 -15.65
N ASP A 199 11.32 -12.77 -15.82
CA ASP A 199 12.35 -12.70 -14.76
C ASP A 199 11.95 -11.80 -13.56
N PHE A 200 10.98 -10.91 -13.72
CA PHE A 200 10.51 -9.97 -12.68
C PHE A 200 9.12 -10.30 -12.13
N GLU A 201 8.43 -11.28 -12.69
CA GLU A 201 7.10 -11.70 -12.22
C GLU A 201 7.12 -12.17 -10.77
N ALA A 202 8.18 -12.85 -10.36
CA ALA A 202 8.33 -13.34 -8.99
C ALA A 202 8.29 -12.22 -7.93
N ARG A 203 8.72 -11.00 -8.27
CA ARG A 203 8.65 -9.84 -7.37
C ARG A 203 7.22 -9.30 -7.29
N ALA A 204 6.51 -9.20 -8.40
CA ALA A 204 5.12 -8.78 -8.45
C ALA A 204 4.22 -9.78 -7.70
N LEU A 205 4.42 -11.07 -7.92
CA LEU A 205 3.71 -12.14 -7.21
C LEU A 205 4.03 -12.18 -5.71
N PHE A 206 5.21 -11.72 -5.28
CA PHE A 206 5.54 -11.69 -3.85
C PHE A 206 4.55 -10.83 -3.05
N GLN A 207 4.19 -9.65 -3.55
CA GLN A 207 3.19 -8.78 -2.91
C GLN A 207 1.84 -9.51 -2.79
N MET A 208 1.40 -10.14 -3.87
CA MET A 208 0.13 -10.85 -3.90
C MET A 208 0.11 -12.06 -2.96
N LYS A 209 1.21 -12.84 -2.95
CA LYS A 209 1.36 -13.97 -2.03
C LYS A 209 1.45 -13.51 -0.57
N PHE A 210 1.99 -12.33 -0.30
CA PHE A 210 1.99 -11.73 1.03
C PHE A 210 0.55 -11.42 1.49
N TYR A 211 -0.27 -10.80 0.67
CA TYR A 211 -1.68 -10.55 0.99
C TYR A 211 -2.48 -11.84 1.14
N ALA A 212 -2.23 -12.82 0.26
CA ALA A 212 -2.84 -14.14 0.36
C ALA A 212 -2.48 -14.85 1.67
N LEU A 213 -1.22 -14.73 2.13
CA LEU A 213 -0.77 -15.25 3.42
C LEU A 213 -1.54 -14.59 4.58
N VAL A 214 -1.69 -13.25 4.56
CA VAL A 214 -2.44 -12.53 5.60
C VAL A 214 -3.88 -13.00 5.65
N LEU A 215 -4.58 -13.04 4.50
CA LEU A 215 -5.97 -13.51 4.45
C LEU A 215 -6.11 -14.98 4.85
N TRP A 216 -5.18 -15.85 4.45
CA TRP A 216 -5.17 -17.24 4.87
C TRP A 216 -5.04 -17.38 6.39
N ARG A 217 -4.16 -16.61 7.03
CA ARG A 217 -3.99 -16.59 8.50
C ARG A 217 -5.25 -16.07 9.22
N LEU A 218 -5.94 -15.09 8.64
CA LEU A 218 -7.16 -14.52 9.21
C LEU A 218 -8.38 -15.43 9.06
N ARG A 219 -8.49 -16.17 7.94
CA ARG A 219 -9.73 -16.91 7.57
C ARG A 219 -9.59 -18.41 7.51
N GLY A 220 -8.37 -18.94 7.61
CA GLY A 220 -8.10 -20.37 7.50
C GLY A 220 -8.29 -20.96 6.08
N ARG A 221 -8.62 -20.14 5.07
CA ARG A 221 -8.81 -20.56 3.68
C ARG A 221 -7.83 -19.84 2.76
N VAL A 222 -7.18 -20.60 1.88
CA VAL A 222 -6.29 -20.06 0.85
C VAL A 222 -7.13 -19.32 -0.19
N PRO A 223 -6.81 -18.05 -0.54
CA PRO A 223 -7.45 -17.36 -1.67
C PRO A 223 -7.30 -18.17 -2.97
N ARG A 224 -8.40 -18.30 -3.72
CA ARG A 224 -8.45 -19.11 -4.94
C ARG A 224 -7.62 -18.50 -6.08
N LEU A 225 -7.59 -17.16 -6.18
CA LEU A 225 -6.98 -16.47 -7.31
C LEU A 225 -6.32 -15.16 -6.87
N LEU A 226 -5.09 -14.94 -7.33
CA LEU A 226 -4.37 -13.68 -7.25
C LEU A 226 -4.31 -13.09 -8.65
N GLN A 227 -4.75 -11.84 -8.82
CA GLN A 227 -4.84 -11.20 -10.12
C GLN A 227 -4.18 -9.82 -10.08
N LEU A 228 -3.12 -9.64 -10.88
CA LEU A 228 -2.49 -8.35 -11.15
C LEU A 228 -2.98 -7.83 -12.50
N MET A 229 -3.54 -6.63 -12.50
CA MET A 229 -4.05 -5.98 -13.70
C MET A 229 -3.13 -4.83 -14.10
N TYR A 230 -2.33 -5.01 -15.16
CA TYR A 230 -1.38 -4.01 -15.64
C TYR A 230 -2.04 -3.03 -16.59
N LEU A 231 -2.45 -1.88 -16.05
CA LEU A 231 -3.14 -0.83 -16.80
C LEU A 231 -2.21 -0.08 -17.77
N GLY A 232 -0.89 -0.22 -17.59
CA GLY A 232 0.10 0.36 -18.50
C GLY A 232 0.11 -0.28 -19.89
N ASN A 233 -0.16 -1.58 -20.03
CA ASN A 233 -0.15 -2.31 -21.30
C ASN A 233 -1.35 -3.25 -21.53
N GLY A 234 -2.27 -3.36 -20.56
CA GLY A 234 -3.48 -4.18 -20.69
C GLY A 234 -3.24 -5.68 -20.48
N GLU A 235 -2.21 -6.05 -19.77
CA GLU A 235 -1.95 -7.44 -19.44
C GLU A 235 -2.52 -7.82 -18.05
N ILE A 236 -2.88 -9.10 -17.89
CA ILE A 236 -3.32 -9.66 -16.62
C ILE A 236 -2.42 -10.84 -16.27
N LEU A 237 -1.79 -10.76 -15.10
CA LEU A 237 -1.11 -11.90 -14.51
C LEU A 237 -2.02 -12.56 -13.47
N ARG A 238 -2.26 -13.88 -13.63
CA ARG A 238 -3.07 -14.68 -12.72
C ARG A 238 -2.23 -15.77 -12.08
N TYR A 239 -2.49 -16.01 -10.80
CA TYR A 239 -1.81 -17.06 -10.05
C TYR A 239 -2.79 -17.71 -9.07
N GLU A 240 -2.82 -19.03 -9.03
CA GLU A 240 -3.60 -19.81 -8.07
C GLU A 240 -2.64 -20.36 -6.99
N PRO A 241 -2.61 -19.72 -5.79
CA PRO A 241 -1.72 -20.17 -4.73
C PRO A 241 -2.26 -21.44 -4.06
N ASP A 242 -1.34 -22.21 -3.51
CA ASP A 242 -1.65 -23.30 -2.59
C ASP A 242 -1.04 -23.05 -1.19
N GLU A 243 -1.32 -23.93 -0.24
CA GLU A 243 -0.74 -23.81 1.10
C GLU A 243 0.79 -23.90 1.11
N ALA A 244 1.38 -24.68 0.21
CA ALA A 244 2.84 -24.82 0.14
C ALA A 244 3.49 -23.50 -0.28
N ASP A 245 2.87 -22.80 -1.23
CA ASP A 245 3.25 -21.43 -1.63
C ASP A 245 3.20 -20.45 -0.46
N LEU A 246 2.09 -20.47 0.28
CA LEU A 246 1.90 -19.52 1.40
C LEU A 246 2.84 -19.83 2.56
N ARG A 247 3.10 -21.10 2.85
CA ARG A 247 4.13 -21.50 3.83
C ARG A 247 5.54 -21.10 3.38
N ALA A 248 5.85 -21.20 2.08
CA ALA A 248 7.12 -20.73 1.53
C ALA A 248 7.24 -19.20 1.62
N THR A 249 6.14 -18.48 1.36
CA THR A 249 6.06 -17.03 1.51
C THR A 249 6.26 -16.61 2.97
N GLN A 250 5.64 -17.30 3.93
CA GLN A 250 5.84 -17.05 5.34
C GLN A 250 7.31 -17.20 5.74
N ARG A 251 7.96 -18.31 5.38
CA ARG A 251 9.40 -18.51 5.66
C ARG A 251 10.26 -17.40 5.06
N LYS A 252 9.94 -16.95 3.83
CA LYS A 252 10.67 -15.84 3.18
C LYS A 252 10.48 -14.53 3.94
N VAL A 253 9.28 -14.22 4.36
CA VAL A 253 8.95 -13.00 5.13
C VAL A 253 9.65 -13.01 6.49
N GLU A 254 9.64 -14.14 7.19
CA GLU A 254 10.34 -14.31 8.48
C GLU A 254 11.86 -14.20 8.32
N ALA A 255 12.43 -14.76 7.25
CA ALA A 255 13.85 -14.63 6.94
C ALA A 255 14.24 -13.18 6.62
N LEU A 256 13.40 -12.46 5.86
CA LEU A 256 13.60 -11.02 5.60
C LEU A 256 13.57 -10.23 6.90
N TRP A 257 12.61 -10.51 7.77
CA TRP A 257 12.52 -9.83 9.05
C TRP A 257 13.72 -10.11 9.96
N ALA A 258 14.19 -11.34 10.00
CA ALA A 258 15.41 -11.70 10.74
C ALA A 258 16.64 -10.93 10.20
N ALA A 259 16.74 -10.75 8.87
CA ALA A 259 17.81 -9.96 8.25
C ALA A 259 17.68 -8.46 8.58
N ILE A 260 16.46 -7.90 8.58
CA ILE A 260 16.18 -6.52 8.97
C ILE A 260 16.59 -6.30 10.44
N ARG A 261 16.14 -7.17 11.33
CA ARG A 261 16.51 -7.09 12.76
C ARG A 261 18.03 -7.13 12.96
N ARG A 262 18.70 -8.06 12.29
CA ARG A 262 20.16 -8.12 12.34
C ARG A 262 20.82 -6.82 11.88
N ALA A 263 20.32 -6.21 10.79
CA ALA A 263 20.84 -4.92 10.32
C ALA A 263 20.58 -3.79 11.34
N MET A 264 19.44 -3.82 12.03
CA MET A 264 19.14 -2.88 13.13
C MET A 264 20.09 -3.07 14.32
N ASP A 265 20.33 -4.31 14.72
CA ASP A 265 21.17 -4.65 15.88
C ASP A 265 22.67 -4.32 15.64
N THR A 266 23.14 -4.56 14.41
CA THR A 266 24.56 -4.35 14.05
C THR A 266 24.85 -2.95 13.50
N GLY A 267 23.83 -2.21 13.08
CA GLY A 267 23.99 -0.95 12.36
C GLY A 267 24.48 -1.12 10.90
N GLU A 268 24.62 -2.37 10.42
CA GLU A 268 25.13 -2.68 9.07
C GLU A 268 24.02 -2.68 8.04
N TRP A 269 23.87 -1.59 7.31
CA TRP A 269 22.92 -1.43 6.21
C TRP A 269 23.65 -1.40 4.88
N ARG A 270 24.00 -2.58 4.36
CA ARG A 270 24.82 -2.69 3.14
C ARG A 270 24.02 -2.25 1.92
N PRO A 271 24.52 -1.26 1.14
CA PRO A 271 23.90 -0.89 -0.11
C PRO A 271 23.98 -2.06 -1.11
N ARG A 272 23.02 -2.11 -2.02
CA ARG A 272 23.03 -3.05 -3.13
C ARG A 272 22.94 -2.27 -4.42
N ALA A 273 24.08 -1.98 -5.03
CA ALA A 273 24.14 -1.28 -6.30
C ALA A 273 23.45 -2.07 -7.42
N GLY A 274 22.71 -1.38 -8.28
CA GLY A 274 22.00 -1.98 -9.39
C GLY A 274 21.33 -0.91 -10.27
N ARG A 275 20.63 -1.37 -11.30
CA ARG A 275 19.96 -0.47 -12.28
C ARG A 275 18.97 0.51 -11.64
N LEU A 276 18.37 0.16 -10.49
CA LEU A 276 17.42 1.03 -9.78
C LEU A 276 18.11 2.22 -9.09
N CYS A 277 19.44 2.22 -8.97
CA CYS A 277 20.18 3.35 -8.39
C CYS A 277 20.08 4.64 -9.23
N ASP A 278 19.78 4.52 -10.52
CA ASP A 278 19.64 5.69 -11.41
C ASP A 278 18.39 6.54 -11.05
N TRP A 279 17.41 5.91 -10.39
CA TRP A 279 16.17 6.54 -9.93
C TRP A 279 16.07 6.64 -8.39
N CYS A 280 17.18 6.46 -7.67
CA CYS A 280 17.19 6.50 -6.22
C CYS A 280 17.41 7.93 -5.72
N ASP A 281 16.42 8.49 -5.00
CA ASP A 281 16.50 9.83 -4.40
C ASP A 281 17.58 9.99 -3.33
N HIS A 282 18.10 8.87 -2.83
CA HIS A 282 19.12 8.84 -1.79
C HIS A 282 20.54 8.63 -2.29
N LYS A 283 20.77 8.76 -3.60
CA LYS A 283 22.07 8.49 -4.24
C LYS A 283 23.22 9.31 -3.62
N GLU A 284 22.95 10.59 -3.29
CA GLU A 284 23.93 11.50 -2.69
C GLU A 284 24.36 11.07 -1.26
N ARG A 285 23.54 10.26 -0.58
CA ARG A 285 23.84 9.74 0.77
C ARG A 285 24.36 8.31 0.75
N CYS A 286 24.45 7.71 -0.43
CA CYS A 286 24.81 6.30 -0.59
C CYS A 286 26.34 6.12 -0.69
N PRO A 287 26.95 5.25 0.14
CA PRO A 287 28.38 4.99 0.09
C PRO A 287 28.87 4.46 -1.27
N GLU A 288 28.03 3.74 -2.02
CA GLU A 288 28.37 3.27 -3.38
C GLU A 288 28.62 4.43 -4.37
N PHE A 289 28.16 5.63 -4.04
CA PHE A 289 28.34 6.85 -4.84
C PHE A 289 29.14 7.92 -4.10
N GLY A 290 29.90 7.53 -3.05
CA GLY A 290 30.75 8.42 -2.26
C GLY A 290 30.02 9.25 -1.20
N GLY A 291 28.72 9.00 -1.00
CA GLY A 291 27.94 9.65 0.03
C GLY A 291 28.14 9.05 1.43
N THR A 292 27.59 9.73 2.43
CA THR A 292 27.64 9.26 3.83
C THR A 292 26.20 9.21 4.36
N PRO A 293 25.71 8.03 4.81
CA PRO A 293 24.41 7.93 5.46
C PRO A 293 24.38 8.76 6.75
N PRO A 294 23.21 9.30 7.14
CA PRO A 294 23.10 9.98 8.43
C PRO A 294 23.43 8.99 9.58
N PRO A 295 23.80 9.49 10.77
CA PRO A 295 23.88 8.64 11.95
C PRO A 295 22.55 7.91 12.17
N LEU A 296 22.62 6.68 12.66
CA LEU A 296 21.38 5.96 13.01
C LEU A 296 20.62 6.77 14.06
N PRO A 297 19.31 6.93 13.91
CA PRO A 297 18.52 7.59 14.95
C PRO A 297 18.66 6.76 16.26
N GLU A 298 18.87 7.44 17.37
CA GLU A 298 18.81 6.80 18.66
C GLU A 298 17.41 6.22 18.84
N VAL A 299 17.31 4.89 18.79
CA VAL A 299 16.05 4.21 19.09
C VAL A 299 15.79 4.44 20.57
N PRO A 300 14.73 5.16 20.98
CA PRO A 300 14.38 5.21 22.37
C PRO A 300 14.16 3.78 22.85
N VAL A 301 14.99 3.27 23.75
CA VAL A 301 14.74 2.02 24.43
C VAL A 301 13.51 2.26 25.31
N ARG A 302 12.32 2.18 24.76
CA ARG A 302 11.09 2.08 25.54
C ARG A 302 11.16 0.74 26.25
N ARG A 303 11.62 0.75 27.47
CA ARG A 303 11.27 -0.30 28.43
C ARG A 303 9.76 -0.13 28.64
N SER A 304 8.96 -1.00 28.03
CA SER A 304 7.52 -1.04 28.25
C SER A 304 7.29 -1.24 29.74
N SER A 305 6.71 -0.25 30.40
CA SER A 305 6.15 -0.46 31.73
C SER A 305 4.84 -1.26 31.58
N PRO A 306 4.43 -2.06 32.56
CA PRO A 306 3.17 -2.78 32.52
C PRO A 306 1.95 -1.86 32.27
N ALA A 307 2.03 -0.58 32.62
CA ALA A 307 0.98 0.41 32.41
C ALA A 307 0.83 0.88 30.95
N ASP A 308 1.87 0.73 30.10
CA ASP A 308 1.81 1.09 28.67
C ASP A 308 1.07 0.01 27.83
N LEU A 309 0.80 -1.15 28.41
CA LEU A 309 0.09 -2.26 27.77
C LEU A 309 -1.44 -2.11 27.83
N GLU A 310 -1.96 -1.33 28.79
CA GLU A 310 -3.40 -1.11 28.97
C GLU A 310 -3.96 0.06 28.15
N ALA A 311 -3.10 0.93 27.60
CA ALA A 311 -3.53 2.15 26.91
C ALA A 311 -3.71 2.02 25.39
N SER A 312 -3.50 0.84 24.80
CA SER A 312 -3.57 0.62 23.34
C SER A 312 -4.87 -0.04 22.84
N ASP A 313 -5.86 -0.23 23.70
CA ASP A 313 -7.20 -0.70 23.31
C ASP A 313 -8.05 0.46 22.74
N GLY A 314 -7.67 0.93 21.55
CA GLY A 314 -8.60 1.56 20.64
C GLY A 314 -9.51 0.47 20.06
N PRO A 315 -10.78 0.79 19.72
CA PRO A 315 -11.77 -0.23 19.38
C PRO A 315 -11.30 -1.04 18.16
N VAL A 316 -11.01 -2.32 18.39
CA VAL A 316 -10.89 -3.33 17.35
C VAL A 316 -12.21 -3.34 16.61
N ARG A 317 -12.21 -2.94 15.34
CA ARG A 317 -13.35 -3.21 14.48
C ARG A 317 -13.45 -4.72 14.34
N GLU A 318 -14.38 -5.28 15.10
CA GLU A 318 -14.76 -6.68 15.03
C GLU A 318 -15.30 -7.00 13.65
N HIS A 319 -14.82 -8.12 13.12
CA HIS A 319 -15.38 -8.91 12.03
C HIS A 319 -15.69 -8.18 10.72
N VAL A 320 -14.75 -8.29 9.79
CA VAL A 320 -15.11 -8.29 8.37
C VAL A 320 -15.63 -9.69 8.05
N ASP A 321 -16.95 -9.87 8.14
CA ASP A 321 -17.65 -11.02 7.55
C ASP A 321 -17.66 -10.83 6.04
N LEU A 322 -16.78 -11.54 5.30
CA LEU A 322 -16.85 -11.70 3.84
C LEU A 322 -17.49 -13.02 3.48
#